data_2f448483537a055cff08f9a4bd940179
#
_entry.id   2f448483537a055cff08f9a4bd940179
#
_cell.length_a   1.000
_cell.length_b   1.000
_cell.length_c   1.000
_cell.angle_alpha   90.00
_cell.angle_beta   90.00
_cell.angle_gamma   90.00
#
_symmetry.space_group_name_H-M   'P 1'
#
loop_
_entity.id
_entity.type
_entity.pdbx_description
1 polymer ?
#
loop_
_entity_poly.entity_id
_entity_poly.type
_entity_poly.pdbx_seq_one_letter_code
_entity_poly.pdbx_strand_id
1 'polypeptide(L)'
;MASVGANYVRNTMSQREEIELKPHRLLPEGRFNLDEWNEEYWTRFQNMLRWTQEREIIVQIEVWDRFDFSRENWEISPWNPAMNVTYSSEESGFSLEYPNHPGKDSQPFFHTIPEMDNNQLILDYQHAFADYMLSFSLQYDHILYCMDNETSTSAGWGAYWAKRIKRTAEAMGTEVELTEMWDNRTLDAPCYNHTVEDSSLYSFVEVSQNNHNQNRFHWDNLRAVCDRVDQTGNPRPINNVKIYGASTGPYGRNRDGLERMWRNLLGGAAASRYHRPPSGLGLSNQAKAHIKSLRMFTDELDFFNCEPHQDLLGGNWRDRNDAYCVAIPGQEYGLFYTDGGMVSLNLSPLQEVKVRWLDVSASEWQSPVTIRVANGQYELQTPDDGYWAVVLKPK
;
A
#
# COMPACT_ATOMS: atom_id res chain seq x y z
N MET A 1 -16.32 0.89 1.45
CA MET A 1 -15.22 -0.09 1.32
C MET A 1 -15.68 -1.47 1.75
N ALA A 2 -16.00 -1.71 2.99
CA ALA A 2 -16.46 -3.03 3.49
C ALA A 2 -17.59 -3.67 2.64
N SER A 3 -18.55 -2.89 2.13
CA SER A 3 -19.65 -3.39 1.29
C SER A 3 -19.24 -4.04 -0.03
N VAL A 4 -17.99 -3.88 -0.45
CA VAL A 4 -17.42 -4.53 -1.65
C VAL A 4 -16.26 -5.47 -1.30
N GLY A 5 -16.08 -5.80 0.00
CA GLY A 5 -15.04 -6.70 0.47
C GLY A 5 -13.65 -6.08 0.60
N ALA A 6 -13.52 -4.75 0.50
CA ALA A 6 -12.26 -4.06 0.77
C ALA A 6 -12.00 -4.05 2.28
N ASN A 7 -10.84 -4.56 2.68
CA ASN A 7 -10.44 -4.72 4.08
C ASN A 7 -9.08 -4.09 4.42
N TYR A 8 -8.59 -3.15 3.59
CA TYR A 8 -7.31 -2.50 3.80
C TYR A 8 -7.37 -1.01 3.46
N VAL A 9 -6.95 -0.16 4.37
CA VAL A 9 -6.86 1.28 4.18
C VAL A 9 -5.49 1.82 4.60
N ARG A 10 -5.17 2.98 4.10
CA ARG A 10 -4.02 3.77 4.48
C ARG A 10 -4.52 5.03 5.19
N ASN A 11 -3.92 5.38 6.30
CA ASN A 11 -4.10 6.65 6.98
C ASN A 11 -2.75 7.36 7.08
N THR A 12 -2.52 8.34 6.25
CA THR A 12 -1.37 9.23 6.40
C THR A 12 -1.72 10.25 7.49
N MET A 13 -0.84 10.44 8.48
CA MET A 13 -1.02 11.46 9.52
C MET A 13 -0.72 12.86 8.97
N SER A 14 -1.17 13.09 7.72
CA SER A 14 -0.98 14.32 6.97
C SER A 14 -1.81 15.48 7.52
N GLN A 15 -1.26 16.67 7.42
CA GLN A 15 -1.78 17.89 8.01
C GLN A 15 -2.10 18.97 6.97
N ARG A 16 -2.17 18.64 5.68
CA ARG A 16 -2.34 19.63 4.59
C ARG A 16 -3.75 19.80 4.08
N GLU A 17 -4.70 18.95 4.46
CA GLU A 17 -6.04 18.96 3.85
C GLU A 17 -6.91 20.13 4.32
N GLU A 18 -6.97 20.38 5.65
CA GLU A 18 -7.77 21.44 6.24
C GLU A 18 -7.02 22.11 7.41
N ILE A 19 -7.07 23.44 7.50
CA ILE A 19 -6.29 24.16 8.51
C ILE A 19 -6.82 23.95 9.94
N GLU A 20 -8.15 23.91 10.12
CA GLU A 20 -8.77 23.78 11.44
C GLU A 20 -8.64 22.39 12.04
N LEU A 21 -8.35 21.39 11.22
CA LEU A 21 -8.27 19.98 11.63
C LEU A 21 -6.84 19.46 11.67
N LYS A 22 -5.96 20.23 12.26
CA LYS A 22 -4.59 19.79 12.57
C LYS A 22 -4.56 19.09 13.94
N PRO A 23 -3.54 18.28 14.22
CA PRO A 23 -3.43 17.57 15.51
C PRO A 23 -3.23 18.50 16.71
N HIS A 24 -2.71 19.70 16.50
CA HIS A 24 -2.46 20.69 17.53
C HIS A 24 -3.55 21.75 17.56
N ARG A 25 -3.72 22.36 18.71
CA ARG A 25 -4.76 23.37 18.92
C ARG A 25 -4.48 24.65 18.14
N LEU A 26 -5.46 25.07 17.34
CA LEU A 26 -5.46 26.39 16.71
C LEU A 26 -5.97 27.44 17.69
N LEU A 27 -5.18 28.48 17.92
CA LEU A 27 -5.52 29.60 18.79
C LEU A 27 -6.33 30.65 18.03
N PRO A 28 -7.06 31.56 18.76
CA PRO A 28 -7.89 32.58 18.13
C PRO A 28 -7.16 33.53 17.16
N GLU A 29 -5.86 33.73 17.37
CA GLU A 29 -5.00 34.55 16.49
C GLU A 29 -4.55 33.82 15.21
N GLY A 30 -5.02 32.59 14.96
CA GLY A 30 -4.73 31.83 13.76
C GLY A 30 -3.39 31.10 13.75
N ARG A 31 -2.75 30.92 14.92
CA ARG A 31 -1.51 30.18 15.11
C ARG A 31 -1.73 28.96 16.00
N PHE A 32 -0.92 27.93 15.82
CA PHE A 32 -1.03 26.69 16.58
C PHE A 32 -0.20 26.76 17.89
N ASN A 33 -0.71 26.09 18.93
CA ASN A 33 0.08 25.77 20.11
C ASN A 33 0.46 24.28 20.07
N LEU A 34 1.74 23.98 19.94
CA LEU A 34 2.20 22.58 19.85
C LEU A 34 2.21 21.86 21.22
N ASP A 35 2.02 22.60 22.31
CA ASP A 35 1.86 22.03 23.67
C ASP A 35 0.42 21.56 23.94
N GLU A 36 -0.52 21.84 23.05
CA GLU A 36 -1.95 21.51 23.21
C GLU A 36 -2.50 20.74 22.01
N TRP A 37 -3.27 19.72 22.30
CA TRP A 37 -3.90 18.89 21.27
C TRP A 37 -5.24 19.45 20.81
N ASN A 38 -5.59 19.20 19.54
CA ASN A 38 -6.91 19.42 18.99
C ASN A 38 -7.80 18.22 19.29
N GLU A 39 -8.70 18.33 20.26
CA GLU A 39 -9.56 17.24 20.70
C GLU A 39 -10.44 16.67 19.56
N GLU A 40 -10.91 17.51 18.64
CA GLU A 40 -11.72 17.05 17.52
C GLU A 40 -10.92 16.19 16.54
N TYR A 41 -9.69 16.56 16.21
CA TYR A 41 -8.81 15.78 15.37
C TYR A 41 -8.58 14.38 15.96
N TRP A 42 -8.23 14.32 17.23
CA TRP A 42 -7.93 13.06 17.88
C TRP A 42 -9.17 12.21 18.16
N THR A 43 -10.33 12.82 18.38
CA THR A 43 -11.61 12.12 18.43
C THR A 43 -11.94 11.46 17.08
N ARG A 44 -11.71 12.15 15.96
CA ARG A 44 -11.88 11.58 14.61
C ARG A 44 -10.91 10.43 14.35
N PHE A 45 -9.66 10.57 14.80
CA PHE A 45 -8.67 9.51 14.71
C PHE A 45 -9.10 8.25 15.49
N GLN A 46 -9.51 8.40 16.73
CA GLN A 46 -10.04 7.29 17.56
C GLN A 46 -11.27 6.65 16.92
N ASN A 47 -12.19 7.45 16.40
CA ASN A 47 -13.37 6.93 15.68
C ASN A 47 -12.97 6.13 14.44
N MET A 48 -11.97 6.56 13.70
CA MET A 48 -11.45 5.83 12.54
C MET A 48 -10.89 4.46 12.98
N LEU A 49 -10.08 4.41 14.04
CA LEU A 49 -9.54 3.15 14.59
C LEU A 49 -10.67 2.20 15.00
N ARG A 50 -11.64 2.69 15.76
CA ARG A 50 -12.78 1.89 16.20
C ARG A 50 -13.64 1.40 15.03
N TRP A 51 -13.99 2.25 14.07
CA TRP A 51 -14.83 1.88 12.94
C TRP A 51 -14.14 0.91 11.97
N THR A 52 -12.84 0.98 11.85
CA THR A 52 -12.07 0.03 11.02
C THR A 52 -11.99 -1.33 11.71
N GLN A 53 -11.79 -1.38 13.04
CA GLN A 53 -11.85 -2.62 13.81
C GLN A 53 -13.23 -3.29 13.71
N GLU A 54 -14.31 -2.54 13.92
CA GLU A 54 -15.70 -3.05 13.80
C GLU A 54 -16.02 -3.65 12.42
N ARG A 55 -15.20 -3.38 11.40
CA ARG A 55 -15.41 -3.80 10.02
C ARG A 55 -14.29 -4.68 9.48
N GLU A 56 -13.42 -5.14 10.36
CA GLU A 56 -12.27 -5.99 10.02
C GLU A 56 -11.40 -5.37 8.91
N ILE A 57 -11.18 -4.05 8.98
CA ILE A 57 -10.37 -3.29 8.04
C ILE A 57 -9.00 -3.00 8.66
N ILE A 58 -7.95 -3.54 8.09
CA ILE A 58 -6.57 -3.23 8.46
C ILE A 58 -6.24 -1.80 8.06
N VAL A 59 -5.55 -1.07 8.94
CA VAL A 59 -5.12 0.31 8.72
C VAL A 59 -3.61 0.39 8.71
N GLN A 60 -3.01 0.84 7.62
CA GLN A 60 -1.61 1.26 7.62
C GLN A 60 -1.53 2.74 7.97
N ILE A 61 -0.96 3.06 9.12
CA ILE A 61 -0.66 4.43 9.54
C ILE A 61 0.71 4.81 8.99
N GLU A 62 0.78 5.89 8.23
CA GLU A 62 2.03 6.57 7.88
C GLU A 62 2.25 7.69 8.88
N VAL A 63 3.25 7.52 9.73
CA VAL A 63 3.48 8.39 10.90
C VAL A 63 3.83 9.80 10.46
N TRP A 64 4.66 9.91 9.41
CA TRP A 64 5.08 11.18 8.84
C TRP A 64 4.69 11.28 7.36
N ASP A 65 4.48 12.51 6.89
CA ASP A 65 4.26 12.79 5.46
C ASP A 65 5.15 13.94 5.02
N ARG A 66 6.17 13.63 4.26
CA ARG A 66 7.16 14.61 3.78
C ARG A 66 6.54 15.77 2.99
N PHE A 67 5.38 15.54 2.37
CA PHE A 67 4.67 16.58 1.60
C PHE A 67 4.09 17.69 2.47
N ASP A 68 3.89 17.46 3.77
CA ASP A 68 3.43 18.49 4.70
C ASP A 68 4.48 19.56 5.01
N PHE A 69 5.75 19.25 4.73
CA PHE A 69 6.91 20.04 5.15
C PHE A 69 7.57 20.78 3.98
N SER A 70 6.85 20.97 2.86
CA SER A 70 7.39 21.67 1.69
C SER A 70 6.33 22.48 0.95
N ARG A 71 6.78 23.51 0.25
CA ARG A 71 5.97 24.40 -0.61
C ARG A 71 4.77 24.96 0.14
N GLU A 72 3.62 25.10 -0.53
CA GLU A 72 2.37 25.61 0.02
C GLU A 72 1.87 24.84 1.26
N ASN A 73 2.20 23.57 1.39
CA ASN A 73 1.81 22.77 2.55
C ASN A 73 2.57 23.18 3.81
N TRP A 74 3.84 23.60 3.66
CA TRP A 74 4.62 24.11 4.77
C TRP A 74 4.10 25.42 5.30
N GLU A 75 3.56 26.27 4.43
CA GLU A 75 2.99 27.58 4.81
C GLU A 75 1.86 27.49 5.83
N ILE A 76 1.11 26.37 5.81
CA ILE A 76 -0.02 26.11 6.72
C ILE A 76 0.28 25.04 7.78
N SER A 77 1.49 24.53 7.81
CA SER A 77 1.88 23.49 8.75
C SER A 77 2.00 24.02 10.18
N PRO A 78 1.45 23.32 11.19
CA PRO A 78 1.68 23.69 12.59
C PRO A 78 3.17 23.72 12.99
N TRP A 79 3.99 22.99 12.27
CA TRP A 79 5.43 22.91 12.51
C TRP A 79 6.20 24.11 11.92
N ASN A 80 5.57 24.95 11.11
CA ASN A 80 6.19 26.15 10.59
C ASN A 80 6.27 27.21 11.71
N PRO A 81 7.45 27.79 12.01
CA PRO A 81 7.59 28.83 13.02
C PRO A 81 6.67 30.05 12.84
N ALA A 82 6.25 30.35 11.58
CA ALA A 82 5.27 31.40 11.33
C ALA A 82 3.87 31.02 11.81
N MET A 83 3.56 29.73 11.86
CA MET A 83 2.23 29.19 12.13
C MET A 83 2.05 28.68 13.55
N ASN A 84 3.08 28.66 14.39
CA ASN A 84 2.94 28.28 15.80
C ASN A 84 3.43 29.37 16.75
N VAL A 85 3.06 29.25 18.02
CA VAL A 85 3.47 30.15 19.10
C VAL A 85 4.56 29.54 20.00
N THR A 86 4.96 28.31 19.69
CA THR A 86 5.75 27.46 20.59
C THR A 86 7.26 27.69 20.44
N TYR A 87 7.71 27.94 19.23
CA TYR A 87 9.11 28.24 18.94
C TYR A 87 9.26 29.19 17.73
N SER A 88 10.38 29.88 17.70
CA SER A 88 10.78 30.74 16.57
C SER A 88 11.65 30.00 15.55
N SER A 89 11.91 30.65 14.40
CA SER A 89 12.89 30.14 13.43
C SER A 89 14.30 30.05 13.99
N GLU A 90 14.70 30.97 14.87
CA GLU A 90 16.01 30.96 15.51
C GLU A 90 16.17 29.76 16.45
N GLU A 91 15.16 29.48 17.29
CA GLU A 91 15.15 28.37 18.23
C GLU A 91 15.08 27.00 17.54
N SER A 92 14.23 26.89 16.52
CA SER A 92 14.00 25.63 15.81
C SER A 92 15.05 25.34 14.73
N GLY A 93 15.71 26.38 14.21
CA GLY A 93 16.56 26.29 13.02
C GLY A 93 15.76 26.13 11.72
N PHE A 94 14.40 26.21 11.77
CA PHE A 94 13.57 26.05 10.61
C PHE A 94 13.38 27.36 9.83
N SER A 95 13.45 27.25 8.49
CA SER A 95 13.07 28.34 7.60
C SER A 95 11.54 28.49 7.55
N LEU A 96 11.09 29.71 7.26
CA LEU A 96 9.66 29.98 7.00
C LEU A 96 9.20 29.38 5.66
N GLU A 97 10.12 29.09 4.76
CA GLU A 97 9.85 28.59 3.41
C GLU A 97 10.75 27.40 3.06
N TYR A 98 10.15 26.36 2.45
CA TYR A 98 10.83 25.22 1.84
C TYR A 98 10.29 24.98 0.44
N PRO A 99 10.78 25.67 -0.61
CA PRO A 99 10.20 25.64 -1.95
C PRO A 99 10.47 24.34 -2.72
N ASN A 100 11.41 23.53 -2.27
CA ASN A 100 11.80 22.32 -2.98
C ASN A 100 10.78 21.19 -2.81
N HIS A 101 10.69 20.34 -3.84
CA HIS A 101 9.96 19.08 -3.72
C HIS A 101 10.53 18.23 -2.58
N PRO A 102 9.68 17.51 -1.78
CA PRO A 102 10.15 16.71 -0.63
C PRO A 102 11.20 15.66 -0.99
N GLY A 103 11.15 15.09 -2.20
CA GLY A 103 12.17 14.16 -2.71
C GLY A 103 13.59 14.75 -2.86
N LYS A 104 13.78 16.06 -2.57
CA LYS A 104 15.11 16.69 -2.52
C LYS A 104 15.77 16.62 -1.14
N ASP A 105 15.05 16.11 -0.15
CA ASP A 105 15.54 15.97 1.23
C ASP A 105 16.12 17.27 1.82
N SER A 106 15.45 18.40 1.55
CA SER A 106 15.90 19.72 1.99
C SER A 106 15.17 20.23 3.23
N GLN A 107 14.36 19.41 3.87
CA GLN A 107 13.58 19.76 5.05
C GLN A 107 14.23 19.22 6.32
N PRO A 108 14.80 20.10 7.19
CA PRO A 108 15.48 19.69 8.43
C PRO A 108 14.60 18.92 9.41
N PHE A 109 13.26 18.99 9.24
CA PHE A 109 12.31 18.19 10.02
C PHE A 109 12.63 16.68 10.00
N PHE A 110 13.18 16.19 8.89
CA PHE A 110 13.56 14.79 8.70
C PHE A 110 15.02 14.48 9.05
N HIS A 111 15.71 15.42 9.69
CA HIS A 111 17.10 15.29 10.11
C HIS A 111 17.29 15.47 11.64
N THR A 112 16.23 15.60 12.40
CA THR A 112 16.25 15.99 13.83
C THR A 112 16.85 14.94 14.77
N ILE A 113 16.97 13.69 14.34
CA ILE A 113 17.44 12.57 15.17
C ILE A 113 18.92 12.74 15.59
N PRO A 114 19.35 12.08 16.70
CA PRO A 114 20.72 12.23 17.24
C PRO A 114 21.84 11.88 16.26
N GLU A 115 21.60 10.94 15.34
CA GLU A 115 22.56 10.48 14.34
C GLU A 115 22.70 11.44 13.13
N MET A 116 21.85 12.50 13.08
CA MET A 116 21.85 13.52 12.02
C MET A 116 22.10 14.91 12.61
N ASP A 117 21.15 15.84 12.49
CA ASP A 117 21.31 17.22 12.98
C ASP A 117 21.13 17.36 14.49
N ASN A 118 20.60 16.35 15.14
CA ASN A 118 20.36 16.31 16.60
C ASN A 118 19.60 17.54 17.12
N ASN A 119 18.51 17.91 16.44
CA ASN A 119 17.66 19.03 16.84
C ASN A 119 16.70 18.61 17.96
N GLN A 120 17.18 18.65 19.19
CA GLN A 120 16.44 18.15 20.35
C GLN A 120 15.13 18.88 20.59
N LEU A 121 15.06 20.19 20.36
CA LEU A 121 13.79 20.94 20.52
C LEU A 121 12.69 20.36 19.65
N ILE A 122 12.95 20.18 18.38
CA ILE A 122 11.94 19.67 17.44
C ILE A 122 11.69 18.18 17.70
N LEU A 123 12.74 17.42 17.98
CA LEU A 123 12.62 15.99 18.27
C LEU A 123 11.71 15.71 19.49
N ASP A 124 11.71 16.56 20.49
CA ASP A 124 10.83 16.43 21.66
C ASP A 124 9.36 16.60 21.28
N TYR A 125 9.03 17.55 20.40
CA TYR A 125 7.66 17.68 19.85
C TYR A 125 7.27 16.54 18.93
N GLN A 126 8.20 16.03 18.12
CA GLN A 126 7.97 14.84 17.31
C GLN A 126 7.71 13.61 18.18
N HIS A 127 8.43 13.44 19.27
CA HIS A 127 8.19 12.39 20.26
C HIS A 127 6.80 12.52 20.88
N ALA A 128 6.46 13.73 21.34
CA ALA A 128 5.14 13.98 21.93
C ALA A 128 4.00 13.63 20.97
N PHE A 129 4.12 14.02 19.68
CA PHE A 129 3.16 13.69 18.64
C PHE A 129 3.04 12.18 18.42
N ALA A 130 4.17 11.50 18.22
CA ALA A 130 4.19 10.06 17.97
C ALA A 130 3.64 9.28 19.18
N ASP A 131 4.05 9.63 20.39
CA ASP A 131 3.60 8.98 21.63
C ASP A 131 2.09 9.18 21.85
N TYR A 132 1.57 10.36 21.53
CA TYR A 132 0.14 10.63 21.65
C TYR A 132 -0.68 9.83 20.62
N MET A 133 -0.21 9.73 19.37
CA MET A 133 -0.80 8.86 18.37
C MET A 133 -0.78 7.39 18.83
N LEU A 134 0.36 6.91 19.31
CA LEU A 134 0.54 5.53 19.78
C LEU A 134 -0.33 5.21 21.00
N SER A 135 -0.61 6.18 21.87
CA SER A 135 -1.50 5.99 23.04
C SER A 135 -2.91 5.53 22.65
N PHE A 136 -3.36 5.86 21.43
CA PHE A 136 -4.62 5.38 20.88
C PHE A 136 -4.43 4.13 20.01
N SER A 137 -3.47 4.15 19.09
CA SER A 137 -3.37 3.12 18.05
C SER A 137 -2.84 1.78 18.55
N LEU A 138 -1.97 1.75 19.57
CA LEU A 138 -1.47 0.51 20.19
C LEU A 138 -2.53 -0.29 20.97
N GLN A 139 -3.73 0.23 21.13
CA GLN A 139 -4.86 -0.48 21.74
C GLN A 139 -5.56 -1.42 20.73
N TYR A 140 -5.13 -1.42 19.47
CA TYR A 140 -5.75 -2.13 18.36
C TYR A 140 -4.74 -3.03 17.65
N ASP A 141 -5.15 -4.22 17.28
CA ASP A 141 -4.34 -5.27 16.64
C ASP A 141 -4.39 -5.26 15.10
N HIS A 142 -5.25 -4.43 14.51
CA HIS A 142 -5.41 -4.29 13.06
C HIS A 142 -4.60 -3.12 12.46
N ILE A 143 -3.62 -2.59 13.19
CA ILE A 143 -2.83 -1.43 12.78
C ILE A 143 -1.43 -1.86 12.35
N LEU A 144 -1.04 -1.41 11.16
CA LEU A 144 0.33 -1.48 10.64
C LEU A 144 0.94 -0.09 10.63
N TYR A 145 2.25 0.03 10.80
CA TYR A 145 2.92 1.33 10.79
C TYR A 145 3.95 1.41 9.68
N CYS A 146 3.88 2.48 8.90
CA CYS A 146 4.89 2.92 7.96
C CYS A 146 5.51 4.21 8.47
N MET A 147 6.83 4.30 8.50
CA MET A 147 7.49 5.43 9.15
C MET A 147 7.23 6.73 8.43
N ASP A 148 7.29 6.73 7.11
CA ASP A 148 7.12 7.95 6.33
C ASP A 148 6.37 7.67 5.01
N ASN A 149 5.67 8.66 4.51
CA ASN A 149 5.14 8.67 3.16
C ASN A 149 6.21 9.14 2.18
N GLU A 150 6.80 8.21 1.43
CA GLU A 150 7.83 8.47 0.41
C GLU A 150 9.16 8.98 0.98
N THR A 151 9.80 8.14 1.79
CA THR A 151 11.11 8.43 2.38
C THR A 151 12.17 8.71 1.33
N SER A 152 12.75 9.89 1.39
CA SER A 152 13.86 10.33 0.54
C SER A 152 15.10 10.76 1.35
N THR A 153 15.06 10.58 2.67
CA THR A 153 16.19 10.84 3.59
C THR A 153 16.98 9.57 3.91
N SER A 154 17.95 9.70 4.82
CA SER A 154 18.73 8.57 5.33
C SER A 154 17.83 7.48 5.95
N ALA A 155 18.19 6.23 5.73
CA ALA A 155 17.54 5.08 6.39
C ALA A 155 17.59 5.15 7.93
N GLY A 156 18.54 5.88 8.50
CA GLY A 156 18.62 6.15 9.93
C GLY A 156 17.38 6.83 10.50
N TRP A 157 16.75 7.72 9.73
CA TRP A 157 15.49 8.37 10.12
C TRP A 157 14.37 7.34 10.34
N GLY A 158 14.05 6.55 9.33
CA GLY A 158 13.00 5.53 9.44
C GLY A 158 13.31 4.51 10.54
N ALA A 159 14.56 4.04 10.60
CA ALA A 159 14.98 3.09 11.63
C ALA A 159 14.87 3.65 13.06
N TYR A 160 15.12 4.95 13.27
CA TYR A 160 14.92 5.59 14.55
C TYR A 160 13.46 5.51 15.02
N TRP A 161 12.53 5.89 14.14
CA TRP A 161 11.09 5.86 14.44
C TRP A 161 10.55 4.45 14.60
N ALA A 162 10.96 3.53 13.74
CA ALA A 162 10.59 2.12 13.85
C ALA A 162 11.02 1.51 15.19
N LYS A 163 12.26 1.77 15.63
CA LYS A 163 12.77 1.33 16.93
C LYS A 163 12.03 1.98 18.10
N ARG A 164 11.63 3.27 17.97
CA ARG A 164 10.84 3.94 19.00
C ARG A 164 9.47 3.30 19.14
N ILE A 165 8.74 3.11 18.03
CA ILE A 165 7.40 2.51 18.03
C ILE A 165 7.47 1.09 18.60
N LYS A 166 8.44 0.29 18.16
CA LYS A 166 8.65 -1.07 18.67
C LYS A 166 8.86 -1.10 20.18
N ARG A 167 9.76 -0.26 20.70
CA ARG A 167 10.00 -0.16 22.15
C ARG A 167 8.78 0.31 22.94
N THR A 168 8.00 1.26 22.41
CA THR A 168 6.77 1.71 23.04
C THR A 168 5.73 0.59 23.11
N ALA A 169 5.57 -0.17 22.03
CA ALA A 169 4.68 -1.33 21.98
C ALA A 169 5.11 -2.42 22.97
N GLU A 170 6.41 -2.77 22.98
CA GLU A 170 6.98 -3.74 23.93
C GLU A 170 6.73 -3.34 25.39
N ALA A 171 6.86 -2.06 25.71
CA ALA A 171 6.57 -1.53 27.05
C ALA A 171 5.08 -1.64 27.44
N MET A 172 4.18 -1.66 26.44
CA MET A 172 2.74 -1.90 26.62
C MET A 172 2.36 -3.39 26.54
N GLY A 173 3.32 -4.28 26.26
CA GLY A 173 3.10 -5.72 26.15
C GLY A 173 2.39 -6.12 24.86
N THR A 174 2.53 -5.34 23.78
CA THR A 174 1.98 -5.63 22.47
C THR A 174 3.07 -5.70 21.39
N GLU A 175 2.74 -6.33 20.24
CA GLU A 175 3.60 -6.39 19.08
C GLU A 175 3.08 -5.45 18.00
N VAL A 176 3.95 -5.01 17.10
CA VAL A 176 3.61 -4.08 16.02
C VAL A 176 4.26 -4.50 14.71
N GLU A 177 3.55 -4.25 13.61
CA GLU A 177 4.02 -4.51 12.26
C GLU A 177 4.54 -3.21 11.64
N LEU A 178 5.80 -3.20 11.21
CA LEU A 178 6.55 -2.02 10.82
C LEU A 178 7.11 -2.13 9.41
N THR A 179 7.09 -1.03 8.68
CA THR A 179 7.72 -0.89 7.36
C THR A 179 8.21 0.54 7.10
N GLU A 180 8.87 0.73 5.95
CA GLU A 180 9.24 2.02 5.40
C GLU A 180 8.85 2.10 3.92
N MET A 181 8.33 3.25 3.47
CA MET A 181 7.98 3.48 2.08
C MET A 181 9.03 4.38 1.41
N TRP A 182 9.90 3.80 0.60
CA TRP A 182 10.96 4.53 -0.10
C TRP A 182 10.42 5.33 -1.29
N ASP A 183 10.88 6.56 -1.48
CA ASP A 183 10.58 7.38 -2.67
C ASP A 183 11.49 6.99 -3.85
N ASN A 184 11.36 5.74 -4.30
CA ASN A 184 12.11 5.26 -5.44
C ASN A 184 11.31 4.23 -6.25
N ARG A 185 11.04 4.56 -7.51
CA ARG A 185 10.28 3.67 -8.44
C ARG A 185 11.07 2.45 -8.93
N THR A 186 12.38 2.45 -8.69
CA THR A 186 13.29 1.36 -9.04
C THR A 186 13.44 0.47 -7.80
N LEU A 187 12.68 -0.63 -7.73
CA LEU A 187 12.57 -1.45 -6.52
C LEU A 187 13.83 -2.23 -6.16
N ASP A 188 14.82 -2.30 -7.05
CA ASP A 188 16.17 -2.84 -6.77
C ASP A 188 17.15 -1.76 -6.28
N ALA A 189 16.69 -0.51 -6.10
CA ALA A 189 17.53 0.55 -5.57
C ALA A 189 18.01 0.22 -4.14
N PRO A 190 19.25 0.65 -3.77
CA PRO A 190 19.86 0.28 -2.48
C PRO A 190 19.03 0.64 -1.23
N CYS A 191 18.18 1.66 -1.30
CA CYS A 191 17.31 2.02 -0.17
C CYS A 191 16.36 0.88 0.24
N TYR A 192 15.88 0.06 -0.69
CA TYR A 192 15.03 -1.07 -0.37
C TYR A 192 15.75 -2.19 0.41
N ASN A 193 17.08 -2.25 0.36
CA ASN A 193 17.83 -3.25 1.14
C ASN A 193 17.56 -3.08 2.64
N HIS A 194 17.35 -1.85 3.13
CA HIS A 194 17.09 -1.60 4.54
C HIS A 194 15.81 -2.28 5.04
N THR A 195 14.75 -2.31 4.24
CA THR A 195 13.51 -3.00 4.60
C THR A 195 13.53 -4.48 4.24
N VAL A 196 14.20 -4.86 3.14
CA VAL A 196 14.29 -6.25 2.70
C VAL A 196 15.24 -7.07 3.59
N GLU A 197 16.36 -6.52 4.03
CA GLU A 197 17.40 -7.27 4.76
C GLU A 197 17.20 -7.23 6.28
N ASP A 198 16.66 -6.13 6.85
CA ASP A 198 16.45 -6.01 8.29
C ASP A 198 15.05 -6.51 8.73
N SER A 199 14.87 -7.83 8.71
CA SER A 199 13.64 -8.49 9.19
C SER A 199 13.44 -8.39 10.71
N SER A 200 14.46 -7.99 11.46
CA SER A 200 14.34 -7.80 12.90
C SER A 200 13.62 -6.51 13.26
N LEU A 201 13.65 -5.54 12.36
CA LEU A 201 13.02 -4.23 12.53
C LEU A 201 11.76 -4.09 11.69
N TYR A 202 11.79 -4.54 10.43
CA TYR A 202 10.70 -4.38 9.49
C TYR A 202 10.02 -5.72 9.20
N SER A 203 8.79 -5.85 9.64
CA SER A 203 8.01 -7.10 9.55
C SER A 203 7.29 -7.30 8.23
N PHE A 204 7.22 -6.26 7.39
CA PHE A 204 6.72 -6.32 6.02
C PHE A 204 7.42 -5.32 5.10
N VAL A 205 7.28 -5.49 3.80
CA VAL A 205 7.94 -4.66 2.78
C VAL A 205 6.90 -3.87 1.98
N GLU A 206 7.07 -2.56 1.92
CA GLU A 206 6.20 -1.65 1.17
C GLU A 206 6.80 -1.34 -0.21
N VAL A 207 6.00 -1.55 -1.28
CA VAL A 207 6.45 -1.38 -2.68
C VAL A 207 5.57 -0.42 -3.48
N SER A 208 4.94 0.54 -2.83
CA SER A 208 3.98 1.45 -3.48
C SER A 208 4.54 2.22 -4.66
N GLN A 209 5.83 2.50 -4.70
CA GLN A 209 6.46 3.17 -5.84
C GLN A 209 6.50 2.32 -7.12
N ASN A 210 6.24 1.02 -7.03
CA ASN A 210 5.97 0.19 -8.21
C ASN A 210 4.77 0.68 -9.03
N ASN A 211 3.90 1.48 -8.44
CA ASN A 211 2.80 2.17 -9.11
C ASN A 211 3.23 3.06 -10.30
N HIS A 212 4.50 3.45 -10.40
CA HIS A 212 5.05 4.12 -11.58
C HIS A 212 5.26 3.19 -12.79
N ASN A 213 5.29 1.89 -12.55
CA ASN A 213 5.51 0.88 -13.58
C ASN A 213 4.18 0.35 -14.12
N GLN A 214 4.20 -0.20 -15.33
CA GLN A 214 3.03 -0.67 -16.06
C GLN A 214 3.27 -2.06 -16.67
N ASN A 215 2.22 -2.75 -17.06
CA ASN A 215 2.25 -4.01 -17.78
C ASN A 215 3.20 -5.02 -17.12
N ARG A 216 3.97 -5.73 -17.92
CA ARG A 216 4.91 -6.74 -17.46
C ARG A 216 5.96 -6.21 -16.47
N PHE A 217 6.45 -4.98 -16.67
CA PHE A 217 7.44 -4.39 -15.76
C PHE A 217 6.93 -4.25 -14.33
N HIS A 218 5.65 -3.92 -14.17
CA HIS A 218 5.04 -3.87 -12.84
C HIS A 218 5.02 -5.25 -12.14
N TRP A 219 4.71 -6.30 -12.90
CA TRP A 219 4.74 -7.67 -12.42
C TRP A 219 6.16 -8.15 -12.10
N ASP A 220 7.08 -8.01 -13.06
CA ASP A 220 8.46 -8.48 -12.92
C ASP A 220 9.16 -7.81 -11.74
N ASN A 221 8.95 -6.50 -11.52
CA ASN A 221 9.49 -5.77 -10.36
C ASN A 221 8.96 -6.32 -9.03
N LEU A 222 7.65 -6.57 -8.94
CA LEU A 222 7.08 -7.16 -7.73
C LEU A 222 7.68 -8.55 -7.46
N ARG A 223 7.71 -9.42 -8.49
CA ARG A 223 8.30 -10.76 -8.35
C ARG A 223 9.75 -10.72 -7.91
N ALA A 224 10.54 -9.81 -8.48
CA ALA A 224 11.93 -9.63 -8.07
C ALA A 224 12.07 -9.23 -6.58
N VAL A 225 11.15 -8.43 -6.05
CA VAL A 225 11.14 -8.12 -4.60
C VAL A 225 10.73 -9.34 -3.77
N CYS A 226 9.70 -10.10 -4.20
CA CYS A 226 9.31 -11.34 -3.55
C CYS A 226 10.51 -12.31 -3.45
N ASP A 227 11.19 -12.55 -4.57
CA ASP A 227 12.36 -13.43 -4.62
C ASP A 227 13.50 -12.96 -3.70
N ARG A 228 13.72 -11.64 -3.61
CA ARG A 228 14.72 -11.05 -2.69
C ARG A 228 14.33 -11.25 -1.22
N VAL A 229 13.08 -11.06 -0.87
CA VAL A 229 12.59 -11.28 0.50
C VAL A 229 12.74 -12.76 0.86
N ASP A 230 12.38 -13.67 -0.03
CA ASP A 230 12.53 -15.12 0.19
C ASP A 230 14.00 -15.54 0.36
N GLN A 231 14.91 -14.96 -0.42
CA GLN A 231 16.36 -15.20 -0.33
C GLN A 231 16.96 -14.78 1.02
N THR A 232 16.32 -13.90 1.78
CA THR A 232 16.74 -13.58 3.15
C THR A 232 16.56 -14.73 4.14
N GLY A 233 15.79 -15.76 3.77
CA GLY A 233 15.37 -16.85 4.67
C GLY A 233 14.28 -16.44 5.68
N ASN A 234 13.76 -15.23 5.59
CA ASN A 234 12.68 -14.70 6.42
C ASN A 234 11.57 -14.13 5.52
N PRO A 235 10.72 -14.97 4.92
CA PRO A 235 9.63 -14.53 4.07
C PRO A 235 8.66 -13.65 4.87
N ARG A 236 8.26 -12.53 4.28
CA ARG A 236 7.42 -11.51 4.93
C ARG A 236 6.40 -10.95 3.95
N PRO A 237 5.25 -10.45 4.43
CA PRO A 237 4.25 -9.80 3.59
C PRO A 237 4.84 -8.64 2.78
N ILE A 238 4.33 -8.46 1.56
CA ILE A 238 4.67 -7.34 0.68
C ILE A 238 3.38 -6.56 0.40
N ASN A 239 3.40 -5.24 0.64
CA ASN A 239 2.24 -4.38 0.49
C ASN A 239 2.43 -3.33 -0.61
N ASN A 240 1.32 -2.91 -1.22
CA ASN A 240 1.25 -1.77 -2.11
C ASN A 240 0.01 -0.92 -1.79
N VAL A 241 0.21 0.25 -1.17
CA VAL A 241 -0.90 1.11 -0.73
C VAL A 241 -1.19 2.30 -1.65
N LYS A 242 -0.52 2.40 -2.80
CA LYS A 242 -0.63 3.55 -3.70
C LYS A 242 -0.93 3.18 -5.15
N ILE A 243 -2.05 2.53 -5.43
CA ILE A 243 -2.45 2.30 -6.82
C ILE A 243 -3.24 3.51 -7.32
N TYR A 244 -2.62 4.33 -8.17
CA TYR A 244 -3.30 5.38 -8.93
C TYR A 244 -3.98 4.79 -10.17
N GLY A 245 -4.94 5.54 -10.76
CA GLY A 245 -5.51 5.26 -12.06
C GLY A 245 -6.86 4.56 -12.05
N ALA A 246 -7.37 4.06 -10.91
CA ALA A 246 -8.69 3.42 -10.88
C ALA A 246 -9.87 4.39 -11.17
N SER A 247 -9.63 5.68 -11.19
CA SER A 247 -10.61 6.72 -11.49
C SER A 247 -10.02 7.97 -12.10
N THR A 248 -8.89 7.90 -12.74
CA THR A 248 -7.96 8.94 -13.14
C THR A 248 -6.79 9.05 -12.17
N GLY A 249 -5.80 9.83 -12.49
CA GLY A 249 -4.64 10.08 -11.63
C GLY A 249 -3.34 9.99 -12.39
N PRO A 250 -2.22 10.32 -11.74
CA PRO A 250 -0.89 10.21 -12.32
C PRO A 250 -0.53 8.74 -12.59
N TYR A 251 0.51 8.53 -13.38
CA TYR A 251 1.13 7.22 -13.64
C TYR A 251 0.24 6.24 -14.42
N GLY A 252 -0.28 6.72 -15.54
CA GLY A 252 -1.03 5.92 -16.49
C GLY A 252 -2.53 6.24 -16.49
N ARG A 253 -3.27 5.35 -17.14
CA ARG A 253 -4.73 5.46 -17.32
C ARG A 253 -5.45 4.67 -16.23
N ASN A 254 -6.77 4.80 -16.18
CA ASN A 254 -7.62 3.97 -15.33
C ASN A 254 -7.35 2.48 -15.48
N ARG A 255 -7.16 2.03 -16.71
CA ARG A 255 -6.79 0.67 -17.03
C ARG A 255 -5.55 0.21 -16.26
N ASP A 256 -4.47 0.99 -16.30
CA ASP A 256 -3.22 0.64 -15.60
C ASP A 256 -3.43 0.44 -14.09
N GLY A 257 -4.23 1.30 -13.47
CA GLY A 257 -4.56 1.16 -12.04
C GLY A 257 -5.38 -0.08 -11.73
N LEU A 258 -6.40 -0.39 -12.55
CA LEU A 258 -7.22 -1.59 -12.39
C LEU A 258 -6.36 -2.86 -12.50
N GLU A 259 -5.51 -2.92 -13.52
CA GLU A 259 -4.61 -4.06 -13.76
C GLU A 259 -3.54 -4.22 -12.67
N ARG A 260 -2.99 -3.11 -12.13
CA ARG A 260 -2.01 -3.15 -11.03
C ARG A 260 -2.57 -3.83 -9.79
N MET A 261 -3.85 -3.62 -9.46
CA MET A 261 -4.49 -4.29 -8.33
C MET A 261 -4.41 -5.82 -8.47
N TRP A 262 -4.79 -6.35 -9.64
CA TRP A 262 -4.75 -7.77 -9.93
C TRP A 262 -3.31 -8.30 -9.96
N ARG A 263 -2.40 -7.60 -10.66
CA ARG A 263 -0.99 -7.99 -10.73
C ARG A 263 -0.32 -8.03 -9.35
N ASN A 264 -0.67 -7.11 -8.44
CA ASN A 264 -0.13 -7.16 -7.09
C ASN A 264 -0.54 -8.45 -6.38
N LEU A 265 -1.83 -8.75 -6.34
CA LEU A 265 -2.30 -9.90 -5.57
C LEU A 265 -1.95 -11.24 -6.22
N LEU A 266 -2.12 -11.37 -7.54
CA LEU A 266 -1.69 -12.58 -8.24
C LEU A 266 -0.15 -12.72 -8.28
N GLY A 267 0.57 -11.62 -8.16
CA GLY A 267 2.04 -11.60 -8.11
C GLY A 267 2.63 -11.88 -6.73
N GLY A 268 1.81 -12.13 -5.70
CA GLY A 268 2.26 -12.50 -4.37
C GLY A 268 2.31 -11.36 -3.35
N ALA A 269 1.76 -10.18 -3.66
CA ALA A 269 1.57 -9.16 -2.64
C ALA A 269 0.45 -9.56 -1.66
N ALA A 270 0.70 -9.42 -0.37
CA ALA A 270 -0.25 -9.73 0.69
C ALA A 270 -1.40 -8.72 0.75
N ALA A 271 -1.15 -7.47 0.38
CA ALA A 271 -2.16 -6.44 0.35
C ALA A 271 -1.94 -5.44 -0.79
N SER A 272 -3.06 -4.90 -1.27
CA SER A 272 -3.04 -3.86 -2.29
C SER A 272 -4.22 -2.91 -2.10
N ARG A 273 -4.02 -1.61 -2.40
CA ARG A 273 -5.03 -0.59 -2.18
C ARG A 273 -5.04 0.44 -3.28
N TYR A 274 -6.22 0.79 -3.79
CA TYR A 274 -6.39 1.96 -4.64
C TYR A 274 -6.21 3.27 -3.86
N HIS A 275 -5.47 4.19 -4.45
CA HIS A 275 -5.44 5.57 -3.98
C HIS A 275 -6.83 6.22 -4.18
N ARG A 276 -7.15 7.22 -3.36
CA ARG A 276 -8.39 7.99 -3.51
C ARG A 276 -8.50 8.59 -4.92
N PRO A 277 -9.72 8.75 -5.48
CA PRO A 277 -9.91 9.46 -6.73
C PRO A 277 -9.58 10.95 -6.57
N PRO A 278 -9.26 11.67 -7.65
CA PRO A 278 -9.05 13.12 -7.60
C PRO A 278 -10.24 13.92 -7.04
N SER A 279 -11.46 13.36 -7.13
CA SER A 279 -12.66 13.93 -6.52
C SER A 279 -12.66 13.92 -4.99
N GLY A 280 -11.65 13.36 -4.33
CA GLY A 280 -11.50 13.34 -2.88
C GLY A 280 -11.71 11.96 -2.26
N LEU A 281 -12.80 11.73 -1.53
CA LEU A 281 -12.99 10.52 -0.73
C LEU A 281 -13.65 9.37 -1.49
N GLY A 282 -13.40 8.15 -1.03
CA GLY A 282 -14.07 6.94 -1.45
C GLY A 282 -13.39 6.20 -2.59
N LEU A 283 -14.16 5.35 -3.27
CA LEU A 283 -13.74 4.54 -4.40
C LEU A 283 -14.65 4.80 -5.60
N SER A 284 -14.09 4.80 -6.80
CA SER A 284 -14.89 4.83 -8.03
C SER A 284 -15.70 3.54 -8.19
N ASN A 285 -16.70 3.59 -9.07
CA ASN A 285 -17.50 2.40 -9.37
C ASN A 285 -16.64 1.30 -10.01
N GLN A 286 -15.66 1.65 -10.85
CA GLN A 286 -14.71 0.69 -11.43
C GLN A 286 -13.86 0.02 -10.34
N ALA A 287 -13.26 0.81 -9.43
CA ALA A 287 -12.50 0.26 -8.32
C ALA A 287 -13.36 -0.66 -7.44
N LYS A 288 -14.61 -0.28 -7.17
CA LYS A 288 -15.54 -1.12 -6.41
C LYS A 288 -15.84 -2.44 -7.10
N ALA A 289 -16.09 -2.43 -8.42
CA ALA A 289 -16.33 -3.63 -9.20
C ALA A 289 -15.11 -4.57 -9.18
N HIS A 290 -13.92 -4.03 -9.43
CA HIS A 290 -12.69 -4.83 -9.40
C HIS A 290 -12.38 -5.42 -8.02
N ILE A 291 -12.57 -4.67 -6.93
CA ILE A 291 -12.38 -5.20 -5.57
C ILE A 291 -13.38 -6.32 -5.29
N LYS A 292 -14.66 -6.11 -5.64
CA LYS A 292 -15.71 -7.12 -5.46
C LYS A 292 -15.38 -8.40 -6.25
N SER A 293 -15.00 -8.24 -7.52
CA SER A 293 -14.63 -9.37 -8.38
C SER A 293 -13.38 -10.10 -7.88
N LEU A 294 -12.39 -9.34 -7.40
CA LEU A 294 -11.19 -9.93 -6.82
C LEU A 294 -11.52 -10.75 -5.56
N ARG A 295 -12.41 -10.24 -4.69
CA ARG A 295 -12.88 -11.00 -3.52
C ARG A 295 -13.61 -12.28 -3.96
N MET A 296 -14.54 -12.18 -4.92
CA MET A 296 -15.22 -13.35 -5.47
C MET A 296 -14.26 -14.38 -6.07
N PHE A 297 -13.20 -13.92 -6.72
CA PHE A 297 -12.16 -14.77 -7.31
C PHE A 297 -11.33 -15.47 -6.23
N THR A 298 -10.86 -14.73 -5.21
CA THR A 298 -10.05 -15.31 -4.12
C THR A 298 -10.87 -16.24 -3.21
N ASP A 299 -12.16 -15.97 -3.03
CA ASP A 299 -13.06 -16.86 -2.25
C ASP A 299 -13.34 -18.19 -2.97
N GLU A 300 -13.19 -18.26 -4.29
CA GLU A 300 -13.37 -19.50 -5.08
C GLU A 300 -12.08 -20.36 -5.10
N LEU A 301 -10.93 -19.85 -4.70
CA LEU A 301 -9.63 -20.53 -4.69
C LEU A 301 -9.13 -20.76 -3.26
N ASP A 302 -8.30 -21.75 -3.05
CA ASP A 302 -7.40 -21.80 -1.90
C ASP A 302 -6.23 -20.81 -2.10
N PHE A 303 -6.61 -19.53 -2.20
CA PHE A 303 -5.75 -18.45 -2.71
C PHE A 303 -4.44 -18.31 -1.94
N PHE A 304 -4.45 -18.52 -0.64
CA PHE A 304 -3.25 -18.39 0.20
C PHE A 304 -2.23 -19.53 0.01
N ASN A 305 -2.65 -20.62 -0.60
CA ASN A 305 -1.77 -21.74 -1.00
C ASN A 305 -1.45 -21.72 -2.50
N CYS A 306 -2.05 -20.80 -3.27
CA CYS A 306 -1.67 -20.59 -4.65
C CYS A 306 -0.38 -19.79 -4.77
N GLU A 307 0.47 -20.17 -5.71
CA GLU A 307 1.67 -19.43 -6.08
C GLU A 307 1.54 -18.81 -7.49
N PRO A 308 2.27 -17.71 -7.77
CA PRO A 308 2.34 -17.14 -9.12
C PRO A 308 3.00 -18.12 -10.11
N HIS A 309 2.28 -18.51 -11.17
CA HIS A 309 2.69 -19.52 -12.13
C HIS A 309 2.57 -19.06 -13.60
N GLN A 310 3.38 -18.06 -13.97
CA GLN A 310 3.45 -17.63 -15.37
C GLN A 310 4.10 -18.66 -16.30
N ASP A 311 4.90 -19.55 -15.76
CA ASP A 311 5.51 -20.70 -16.45
C ASP A 311 4.48 -21.70 -16.98
N LEU A 312 3.28 -21.73 -16.43
CA LEU A 312 2.18 -22.55 -16.91
C LEU A 312 1.51 -21.99 -18.16
N LEU A 313 1.70 -20.68 -18.45
CA LEU A 313 1.15 -20.04 -19.63
C LEU A 313 2.04 -20.29 -20.85
N GLY A 314 1.49 -20.95 -21.86
CA GLY A 314 2.23 -21.27 -23.09
C GLY A 314 2.55 -20.03 -23.93
N GLY A 315 3.82 -19.80 -24.14
CA GLY A 315 4.44 -19.23 -25.31
C GLY A 315 4.52 -17.74 -25.42
N ASN A 316 3.56 -16.92 -25.05
CA ASN A 316 3.71 -15.48 -25.29
C ASN A 316 2.90 -14.66 -24.30
N TRP A 317 3.60 -13.98 -23.45
CA TRP A 317 3.14 -12.76 -22.82
C TRP A 317 2.72 -11.77 -23.91
N ARG A 318 1.55 -11.21 -23.76
CA ARG A 318 1.03 -10.22 -24.68
C ARG A 318 1.29 -8.84 -24.10
N ASP A 319 2.03 -8.01 -24.79
CA ASP A 319 2.38 -6.65 -24.34
C ASP A 319 1.16 -5.77 -24.03
N ARG A 320 -0.02 -6.12 -24.56
CA ARG A 320 -1.25 -5.34 -24.41
C ARG A 320 -2.40 -6.09 -23.75
N ASN A 321 -2.39 -7.41 -23.80
CA ASN A 321 -3.42 -8.31 -23.28
C ASN A 321 -2.78 -9.39 -22.44
N ASP A 322 -2.17 -9.01 -21.34
CA ASP A 322 -1.50 -9.96 -20.48
C ASP A 322 -2.51 -10.81 -19.72
N ALA A 323 -2.20 -12.07 -19.56
CA ALA A 323 -2.84 -12.94 -18.59
C ALA A 323 -1.86 -13.25 -17.47
N TYR A 324 -2.38 -13.28 -16.24
CA TYR A 324 -1.61 -13.57 -15.04
C TYR A 324 -2.20 -14.80 -14.36
N CYS A 325 -1.34 -15.71 -13.93
CA CYS A 325 -1.74 -17.00 -13.39
C CYS A 325 -1.25 -17.19 -11.96
N VAL A 326 -2.13 -17.68 -11.10
CA VAL A 326 -1.81 -18.30 -9.80
C VAL A 326 -2.33 -19.73 -9.80
N ALA A 327 -1.63 -20.64 -9.15
CA ALA A 327 -2.06 -22.04 -9.12
C ALA A 327 -1.54 -22.81 -7.92
N ILE A 328 -2.23 -23.91 -7.62
CA ILE A 328 -1.70 -25.10 -6.99
C ILE A 328 -1.70 -26.16 -8.09
N PRO A 329 -0.55 -26.40 -8.78
CA PRO A 329 -0.53 -27.24 -9.98
C PRO A 329 -1.12 -28.62 -9.74
N GLY A 330 -2.00 -29.06 -10.66
CA GLY A 330 -2.76 -30.30 -10.54
C GLY A 330 -4.00 -30.24 -9.64
N GLN A 331 -4.26 -29.14 -8.95
CA GLN A 331 -5.40 -28.98 -8.05
C GLN A 331 -6.31 -27.82 -8.47
N GLU A 332 -5.78 -26.60 -8.54
CA GLU A 332 -6.56 -25.43 -8.94
C GLU A 332 -5.71 -24.37 -9.58
N TYR A 333 -6.35 -23.60 -10.47
CA TYR A 333 -5.72 -22.55 -11.25
C TYR A 333 -6.63 -21.34 -11.29
N GLY A 334 -6.07 -20.18 -11.14
CA GLY A 334 -6.74 -18.89 -11.28
C GLY A 334 -6.02 -17.99 -12.26
N LEU A 335 -6.73 -17.45 -13.25
CA LEU A 335 -6.13 -16.50 -14.19
C LEU A 335 -6.92 -15.20 -14.21
N PHE A 336 -6.21 -14.11 -14.48
CA PHE A 336 -6.80 -12.80 -14.80
C PHE A 336 -6.30 -12.35 -16.17
N TYR A 337 -7.23 -11.88 -17.01
CA TYR A 337 -6.97 -11.33 -18.33
C TYR A 337 -7.23 -9.82 -18.34
N THR A 338 -6.30 -9.06 -18.90
CA THR A 338 -6.39 -7.59 -18.91
C THR A 338 -7.29 -7.04 -20.05
N ASP A 339 -7.50 -7.81 -21.12
CA ASP A 339 -8.31 -7.37 -22.26
C ASP A 339 -8.78 -8.53 -23.16
N GLY A 340 -9.32 -9.56 -22.54
CA GLY A 340 -9.77 -10.75 -23.27
C GLY A 340 -8.65 -11.49 -24.00
N GLY A 341 -9.03 -12.40 -24.89
CA GLY A 341 -8.14 -13.16 -25.77
C GLY A 341 -7.86 -14.58 -25.31
N MET A 342 -6.83 -15.20 -25.87
CA MET A 342 -6.52 -16.61 -25.70
C MET A 342 -5.12 -16.81 -25.14
N VAL A 343 -4.97 -17.76 -24.23
CA VAL A 343 -3.66 -18.26 -23.77
C VAL A 343 -3.65 -19.78 -23.77
N SER A 344 -2.50 -20.40 -24.04
CA SER A 344 -2.29 -21.82 -23.79
C SER A 344 -1.94 -22.03 -22.33
N LEU A 345 -2.64 -22.93 -21.66
CA LEU A 345 -2.42 -23.24 -20.24
C LEU A 345 -2.00 -24.70 -20.07
N ASN A 346 -0.90 -24.93 -19.34
CA ASN A 346 -0.47 -26.27 -18.95
C ASN A 346 -1.29 -26.73 -17.74
N LEU A 347 -2.13 -27.74 -17.94
CA LEU A 347 -3.01 -28.35 -16.96
C LEU A 347 -2.57 -29.77 -16.58
N SER A 348 -1.36 -30.20 -16.97
CA SER A 348 -0.89 -31.53 -16.61
C SER A 348 -0.87 -31.72 -15.08
N PRO A 349 -1.33 -32.90 -14.55
CA PRO A 349 -1.73 -34.12 -15.28
C PRO A 349 -3.26 -34.25 -15.48
N LEU A 350 -4.02 -33.14 -15.41
CA LEU A 350 -5.49 -33.18 -15.42
C LEU A 350 -6.04 -33.61 -16.80
N GLN A 351 -7.16 -34.34 -16.80
CA GLN A 351 -7.85 -34.80 -18.00
C GLN A 351 -9.22 -34.16 -18.19
N GLU A 352 -9.94 -33.92 -17.11
CA GLU A 352 -11.21 -33.18 -17.12
C GLU A 352 -11.15 -32.08 -16.06
N VAL A 353 -11.54 -30.89 -16.48
CA VAL A 353 -11.46 -29.67 -15.66
C VAL A 353 -12.77 -28.91 -15.74
N LYS A 354 -13.24 -28.47 -14.58
CA LYS A 354 -14.35 -27.53 -14.46
C LYS A 354 -13.81 -26.12 -14.58
N VAL A 355 -14.31 -25.36 -15.54
CA VAL A 355 -13.91 -23.96 -15.82
C VAL A 355 -15.07 -23.04 -15.49
N ARG A 356 -14.79 -21.97 -14.76
CA ARG A 356 -15.79 -20.96 -14.42
C ARG A 356 -15.22 -19.56 -14.66
N TRP A 357 -15.88 -18.79 -15.51
CA TRP A 357 -15.51 -17.43 -15.87
C TRP A 357 -16.18 -16.40 -14.99
N LEU A 358 -15.47 -15.35 -14.63
CA LEU A 358 -15.93 -14.17 -13.91
C LEU A 358 -15.79 -12.94 -14.81
N ASP A 359 -16.92 -12.30 -15.14
CA ASP A 359 -16.91 -10.94 -15.68
C ASP A 359 -16.49 -9.99 -14.55
N VAL A 360 -15.28 -9.45 -14.66
CA VAL A 360 -14.70 -8.61 -13.62
C VAL A 360 -15.40 -7.26 -13.51
N SER A 361 -15.85 -6.71 -14.63
CA SER A 361 -16.52 -5.42 -14.68
C SER A 361 -17.95 -5.47 -14.12
N ALA A 362 -18.66 -6.55 -14.36
CA ALA A 362 -20.02 -6.79 -13.85
C ALA A 362 -20.00 -7.39 -12.42
N SER A 363 -18.89 -8.01 -12.01
CA SER A 363 -18.81 -8.86 -10.81
C SER A 363 -19.83 -9.98 -10.84
N GLU A 364 -19.86 -10.75 -11.93
CA GLU A 364 -20.81 -11.84 -12.17
C GLU A 364 -20.09 -13.09 -12.68
N TRP A 365 -20.38 -14.23 -12.01
CA TRP A 365 -19.93 -15.53 -12.46
C TRP A 365 -20.79 -16.07 -13.58
N GLN A 366 -20.15 -16.59 -14.62
CA GLN A 366 -20.82 -17.42 -15.62
C GLN A 366 -21.07 -18.84 -15.10
N SER A 367 -21.98 -19.57 -15.78
CA SER A 367 -22.21 -20.98 -15.49
C SER A 367 -20.96 -21.80 -15.79
N PRO A 368 -20.58 -22.72 -14.91
CA PRO A 368 -19.37 -23.52 -15.10
C PRO A 368 -19.55 -24.48 -16.28
N VAL A 369 -18.46 -24.72 -17.02
CA VAL A 369 -18.38 -25.72 -18.08
C VAL A 369 -17.30 -26.75 -17.77
N THR A 370 -17.47 -27.98 -18.23
CA THR A 370 -16.44 -29.02 -18.15
C THR A 370 -15.72 -29.11 -19.48
N ILE A 371 -14.41 -29.07 -19.46
CA ILE A 371 -13.54 -29.25 -20.63
C ILE A 371 -12.74 -30.54 -20.49
N ARG A 372 -12.31 -31.10 -21.63
CA ARG A 372 -11.32 -32.19 -21.67
C ARG A 372 -9.98 -31.62 -22.09
N VAL A 373 -8.94 -32.01 -21.37
CA VAL A 373 -7.56 -31.58 -21.58
C VAL A 373 -6.84 -32.67 -22.40
N ALA A 374 -6.34 -32.30 -23.55
CA ALA A 374 -5.56 -33.17 -24.40
C ALA A 374 -4.06 -32.88 -24.24
N ASN A 375 -3.28 -33.91 -23.93
CA ASN A 375 -1.82 -33.80 -23.78
C ASN A 375 -1.35 -32.75 -22.73
N GLY A 376 -2.18 -32.49 -21.73
CA GLY A 376 -1.86 -31.52 -20.66
C GLY A 376 -1.95 -30.04 -21.03
N GLN A 377 -2.29 -29.71 -22.28
CA GLN A 377 -2.44 -28.31 -22.73
C GLN A 377 -3.88 -28.00 -23.09
N TYR A 378 -4.30 -26.78 -22.82
CA TYR A 378 -5.61 -26.26 -23.21
C TYR A 378 -5.54 -24.81 -23.65
N GLU A 379 -6.10 -24.51 -24.83
CA GLU A 379 -6.25 -23.14 -25.32
C GLU A 379 -7.45 -22.50 -24.64
N LEU A 380 -7.18 -21.62 -23.66
CA LEU A 380 -8.20 -21.00 -22.85
C LEU A 380 -8.56 -19.62 -23.43
N GLN A 381 -9.75 -19.53 -24.02
CA GLN A 381 -10.28 -18.33 -24.65
C GLN A 381 -11.29 -17.63 -23.74
N THR A 382 -11.15 -16.31 -23.54
CA THR A 382 -12.16 -15.49 -22.84
C THR A 382 -13.48 -15.46 -23.60
N PRO A 383 -14.62 -15.27 -22.91
CA PRO A 383 -15.93 -15.16 -23.56
C PRO A 383 -16.02 -14.01 -24.58
N ASP A 384 -15.41 -12.87 -24.26
CA ASP A 384 -15.29 -11.70 -25.15
C ASP A 384 -14.10 -10.83 -24.73
N ASP A 385 -14.00 -9.62 -25.27
CA ASP A 385 -13.00 -8.63 -24.88
C ASP A 385 -13.30 -8.05 -23.48
N GLY A 386 -12.29 -7.50 -22.82
CA GLY A 386 -12.40 -6.85 -21.53
C GLY A 386 -11.73 -7.61 -20.39
N TYR A 387 -12.07 -7.25 -19.17
CA TYR A 387 -11.48 -7.83 -17.97
C TYR A 387 -12.20 -9.14 -17.59
N TRP A 388 -11.48 -10.23 -17.68
CA TRP A 388 -11.98 -11.55 -17.30
C TRP A 388 -11.09 -12.21 -16.24
N ALA A 389 -11.70 -12.89 -15.31
CA ALA A 389 -10.98 -13.84 -14.46
C ALA A 389 -11.58 -15.24 -14.65
N VAL A 390 -10.80 -16.27 -14.39
CA VAL A 390 -11.25 -17.64 -14.55
C VAL A 390 -10.65 -18.53 -13.46
N VAL A 391 -11.46 -19.43 -12.96
CA VAL A 391 -11.04 -20.48 -12.02
C VAL A 391 -11.20 -21.83 -12.67
N LEU A 392 -10.16 -22.67 -12.57
CA LEU A 392 -10.16 -24.03 -13.08
C LEU A 392 -9.85 -25.00 -11.95
N LYS A 393 -10.68 -26.06 -11.83
CA LYS A 393 -10.53 -27.13 -10.81
C LYS A 393 -10.75 -28.50 -11.45
N PRO A 394 -10.11 -29.58 -10.94
CA PRO A 394 -10.45 -30.93 -11.34
C PRO A 394 -11.96 -31.17 -11.24
N LYS A 395 -12.48 -32.01 -12.14
CA LYS A 395 -13.88 -32.42 -12.09
C LYS A 395 -14.13 -33.43 -11.00
#